data_9f0a6cac5bba30fb73cf7b6aa5b73deb
#
_entry.id   9f0a6cac5bba30fb73cf7b6aa5b73deb
#
_cell.length_a   1.000
_cell.length_b   1.000
_cell.length_c   1.000
_cell.angle_alpha   90.00
_cell.angle_beta   90.00
_cell.angle_gamma   90.00
#
_symmetry.space_group_name_H-M   'P 1'
#
loop_
_entity.id
_entity.type
_entity.pdbx_description
1 polymer ?
#
loop_
_entity_poly.entity_id
_entity_poly.type
_entity_poly.pdbx_seq_one_letter_code
_entity_poly.pdbx_strand_id
1 'polypeptide(L)'
;MRRRVERLHTAPAFGGGIPPRPALRPLHLSVLGGRTLNVAVFAPPSAEVAAARLELARGGRTFRLPLELEPQPDGTLLLTATTALRFAGTAGAAETAGATETAGSTETAGSTAGAGPGLGLSAGLWRVATVLTAPGGQETRTGVAAVALPAGDGPVAPVSPDPVGGAHFRLMRSVDGFAVLKVRAPAHQAELDTFALRWDRITVRGRVVARQAPTAAYTAQAVRRGSGATVRAPLEWDGDAFAFDLPLAGMVSGRKASRWDIQLQQGRTGLKIGRRLTDLRRRDQVIRTSFRIIALEDGSLLRVHAYITSAGALAVSCVGLEDAPGGAEERV
;
A
#
# COMPACT_ATOMS: atom_id res chain seq x y z
N MET A 1 -9.56 -23.48 7.51
CA MET A 1 -9.93 -22.08 7.86
C MET A 1 -10.97 -21.57 6.87
N ARG A 2 -12.23 -21.50 7.28
CA ARG A 2 -13.34 -21.02 6.44
C ARG A 2 -13.29 -19.50 6.34
N ARG A 3 -13.10 -18.95 5.14
CA ARG A 3 -13.24 -17.51 4.87
C ARG A 3 -14.70 -17.13 5.10
N ARG A 4 -14.94 -16.39 6.18
CA ARG A 4 -16.23 -15.75 6.44
C ARG A 4 -16.41 -14.66 5.38
N VAL A 5 -17.22 -14.93 4.38
CA VAL A 5 -17.69 -13.93 3.43
C VAL A 5 -18.62 -13.02 4.24
N GLU A 6 -18.15 -11.83 4.63
CA GLU A 6 -19.05 -10.78 5.12
C GLU A 6 -19.95 -10.37 3.95
N ARG A 7 -21.09 -11.00 3.87
CA ARG A 7 -22.19 -10.50 3.04
C ARG A 7 -22.65 -9.21 3.67
N LEU A 8 -22.59 -8.12 2.93
CA LEU A 8 -23.37 -6.93 3.22
C LEU A 8 -24.84 -7.39 3.27
N HIS A 9 -25.38 -7.56 4.47
CA HIS A 9 -26.80 -7.77 4.62
C HIS A 9 -27.50 -6.49 4.17
N THR A 10 -27.86 -6.44 2.90
CA THR A 10 -28.94 -5.59 2.44
C THR A 10 -30.21 -6.10 3.13
N ALA A 11 -30.95 -5.23 3.79
CA ALA A 11 -32.31 -5.53 4.21
C ALA A 11 -33.07 -6.14 3.02
N PRO A 12 -33.96 -7.14 3.25
CA PRO A 12 -34.67 -7.78 2.18
C PRO A 12 -35.36 -6.75 1.31
N ALA A 13 -35.11 -6.84 0.00
CA ALA A 13 -35.81 -6.02 -0.97
C ALA A 13 -37.28 -6.45 -0.98
N PHE A 14 -38.11 -5.79 -0.23
CA PHE A 14 -39.54 -5.82 -0.49
C PHE A 14 -39.75 -5.17 -1.85
N GLY A 15 -40.37 -5.91 -2.78
CA GLY A 15 -40.62 -5.54 -4.18
C GLY A 15 -41.62 -4.40 -4.35
N GLY A 16 -41.24 -3.23 -3.91
CA GLY A 16 -41.74 -1.94 -4.34
C GLY A 16 -40.54 -1.18 -4.81
N GLY A 17 -40.48 -0.77 -6.08
CA GLY A 17 -39.39 -0.03 -6.66
C GLY A 17 -39.11 1.22 -5.83
N ILE A 18 -38.12 1.11 -4.93
CA ILE A 18 -37.61 2.27 -4.19
C ILE A 18 -37.01 3.18 -5.27
N PRO A 19 -37.51 4.41 -5.42
CA PRO A 19 -36.94 5.34 -6.37
C PRO A 19 -35.45 5.45 -6.10
N PRO A 20 -34.60 5.49 -7.13
CA PRO A 20 -33.17 5.60 -6.95
C PRO A 20 -32.88 6.78 -6.04
N ARG A 21 -32.26 6.54 -4.88
CA ARG A 21 -31.91 7.60 -3.96
C ARG A 21 -31.05 8.61 -4.69
N PRO A 22 -31.32 9.92 -4.55
CA PRO A 22 -30.52 10.93 -5.20
C PRO A 22 -29.05 10.73 -4.80
N ALA A 23 -28.17 10.70 -5.79
CA ALA A 23 -26.74 10.56 -5.60
C ALA A 23 -26.03 11.74 -6.27
N LEU A 24 -25.13 12.38 -5.54
CA LEU A 24 -24.24 13.36 -6.16
C LEU A 24 -23.23 12.62 -7.03
N ARG A 25 -23.09 13.07 -8.27
CA ARG A 25 -22.09 12.54 -9.19
C ARG A 25 -20.77 13.28 -8.98
N PRO A 26 -19.71 12.61 -8.54
CA PRO A 26 -18.43 13.28 -8.39
C PRO A 26 -17.78 13.54 -9.75
N LEU A 27 -17.19 14.73 -9.90
CA LEU A 27 -16.25 15.03 -10.96
C LEU A 27 -14.98 14.20 -10.76
N HIS A 28 -14.56 14.10 -9.49
CA HIS A 28 -13.40 13.32 -9.09
C HIS A 28 -13.62 12.70 -7.70
N LEU A 29 -13.31 11.42 -7.60
CA LEU A 29 -13.28 10.70 -6.32
C LEU A 29 -12.24 9.60 -6.42
N SER A 30 -11.12 9.78 -5.75
CA SER A 30 -10.00 8.84 -5.83
C SER A 30 -9.18 8.77 -4.56
N VAL A 31 -8.38 7.70 -4.45
CA VAL A 31 -7.32 7.60 -3.45
C VAL A 31 -5.99 7.59 -4.20
N LEU A 32 -5.24 8.69 -4.10
CA LEU A 32 -3.94 8.87 -4.74
C LEU A 32 -2.79 8.40 -3.85
N GLY A 33 -1.76 7.81 -4.47
CA GLY A 33 -0.57 7.35 -3.76
C GLY A 33 -0.86 6.35 -2.63
N GLY A 34 -2.02 5.69 -2.67
CA GLY A 34 -2.46 4.73 -1.67
C GLY A 34 -2.90 5.34 -0.33
N ARG A 35 -2.87 6.68 -0.16
CA ARG A 35 -3.14 7.31 1.14
C ARG A 35 -3.79 8.70 1.12
N THR A 36 -4.05 9.27 -0.04
CA THR A 36 -4.64 10.62 -0.13
C THR A 36 -6.02 10.52 -0.77
N LEU A 37 -7.07 10.82 -0.02
CA LEU A 37 -8.43 10.90 -0.55
C LEU A 37 -8.63 12.28 -1.17
N ASN A 38 -8.99 12.29 -2.46
CA ASN A 38 -9.40 13.48 -3.19
C ASN A 38 -10.86 13.39 -3.58
N VAL A 39 -11.58 14.45 -3.35
CA VAL A 39 -13.01 14.58 -3.64
C VAL A 39 -13.27 15.89 -4.36
N ALA A 40 -14.05 15.82 -5.44
CA ALA A 40 -14.62 16.98 -6.13
C ALA A 40 -16.03 16.60 -6.61
N VAL A 41 -17.05 17.29 -6.12
CA VAL A 41 -18.47 16.99 -6.35
C VAL A 41 -19.21 18.29 -6.62
N PHE A 42 -20.08 18.33 -7.64
CA PHE A 42 -20.97 19.47 -7.82
C PHE A 42 -22.15 19.40 -6.86
N ALA A 43 -22.47 20.52 -6.24
CA ALA A 43 -23.71 20.67 -5.50
C ALA A 43 -24.92 20.62 -6.47
N PRO A 44 -26.10 20.18 -6.02
CA PRO A 44 -27.30 20.28 -6.84
C PRO A 44 -27.58 21.73 -7.26
N PRO A 45 -27.97 22.01 -8.51
CA PRO A 45 -28.16 23.37 -9.01
C PRO A 45 -29.19 24.20 -8.23
N SER A 46 -30.13 23.53 -7.56
CA SER A 46 -31.18 24.15 -6.76
C SER A 46 -30.85 24.31 -5.28
N ALA A 47 -29.63 23.93 -4.85
CA ALA A 47 -29.27 23.96 -3.44
C ALA A 47 -28.55 25.27 -3.10
N GLU A 48 -29.15 26.03 -2.21
CA GLU A 48 -28.43 27.09 -1.49
C GLU A 48 -27.55 26.44 -0.42
N VAL A 49 -26.23 26.48 -0.59
CA VAL A 49 -25.28 25.81 0.29
C VAL A 49 -24.44 26.84 1.04
N ALA A 50 -24.60 26.89 2.36
CA ALA A 50 -23.75 27.72 3.24
C ALA A 50 -22.50 26.97 3.71
N ALA A 51 -22.61 25.63 3.91
CA ALA A 51 -21.49 24.77 4.27
C ALA A 51 -21.70 23.37 3.72
N ALA A 52 -20.60 22.65 3.49
CA ALA A 52 -20.63 21.27 3.04
C ALA A 52 -19.57 20.43 3.75
N ARG A 53 -19.85 19.15 3.96
CA ARG A 53 -18.89 18.18 4.48
C ARG A 53 -19.04 16.81 3.85
N LEU A 54 -17.94 16.10 3.74
CA LEU A 54 -17.94 14.69 3.42
C LEU A 54 -18.05 13.89 4.72
N GLU A 55 -18.90 12.87 4.73
CA GLU A 55 -19.02 11.93 5.84
C GLU A 55 -18.54 10.53 5.40
N LEU A 56 -17.63 9.96 6.19
CA LEU A 56 -17.24 8.56 6.10
C LEU A 56 -17.83 7.84 7.32
N ALA A 57 -18.83 6.98 7.09
CA ALA A 57 -19.57 6.33 8.17
C ALA A 57 -19.43 4.80 8.14
N ARG A 58 -19.20 4.20 9.32
CA ARG A 58 -19.13 2.75 9.52
C ARG A 58 -19.56 2.37 10.94
N GLY A 59 -20.66 1.63 11.11
CA GLY A 59 -21.16 1.13 12.39
C GLY A 59 -21.15 2.22 13.46
N GLY A 60 -21.83 3.06 13.75
CA GLY A 60 -21.86 4.12 14.76
C GLY A 60 -20.67 5.12 14.76
N ARG A 61 -19.64 4.91 13.98
CA ARG A 61 -18.51 5.84 13.82
C ARG A 61 -18.68 6.65 12.55
N THR A 62 -18.47 7.97 12.66
CA THR A 62 -18.55 8.90 11.53
C THR A 62 -17.38 9.88 11.60
N PHE A 63 -16.62 9.96 10.52
CA PHE A 63 -15.64 11.01 10.31
C PHE A 63 -16.23 12.08 9.39
N ARG A 64 -15.96 13.33 9.71
CA ARG A 64 -16.44 14.49 8.98
C ARG A 64 -15.27 15.27 8.44
N LEU A 65 -15.29 15.54 7.15
CA LEU A 65 -14.28 16.32 6.45
C LEU A 65 -14.98 17.54 5.84
N PRO A 66 -14.63 18.77 6.24
CA PRO A 66 -15.16 19.95 5.59
C PRO A 66 -14.85 19.94 4.10
N LEU A 67 -15.77 20.40 3.28
CA LEU A 67 -15.58 20.62 1.86
C LEU A 67 -15.42 22.13 1.61
N GLU A 68 -14.44 22.49 0.82
CA GLU A 68 -14.28 23.84 0.30
C GLU A 68 -15.35 24.10 -0.77
N LEU A 69 -15.92 25.30 -0.77
CA LEU A 69 -16.97 25.70 -1.70
C LEU A 69 -16.36 26.63 -2.75
N GLU A 70 -16.33 26.18 -4.00
CA GLU A 70 -15.74 26.92 -5.13
C GLU A 70 -16.85 27.28 -6.14
N PRO A 71 -17.31 28.56 -6.15
CA PRO A 71 -18.25 29.02 -7.18
C PRO A 71 -17.63 28.91 -8.57
N GLN A 72 -18.36 28.33 -9.52
CA GLN A 72 -17.92 28.18 -10.89
C GLN A 72 -18.50 29.31 -11.76
N PRO A 73 -17.88 29.63 -12.92
CA PRO A 73 -18.36 30.70 -13.81
C PRO A 73 -19.77 30.49 -14.36
N ASP A 74 -20.24 29.24 -14.43
CA ASP A 74 -21.57 28.84 -14.89
C ASP A 74 -22.65 28.91 -13.80
N GLY A 75 -22.28 29.39 -12.59
CA GLY A 75 -23.15 29.47 -11.43
C GLY A 75 -23.30 28.15 -10.66
N THR A 76 -22.62 27.09 -11.05
CA THR A 76 -22.57 25.85 -10.27
C THR A 76 -21.60 26.01 -9.10
N LEU A 77 -21.77 25.18 -8.05
CA LEU A 77 -20.91 25.16 -6.88
C LEU A 77 -20.14 23.85 -6.83
N LEU A 78 -18.81 23.93 -6.93
CA LEU A 78 -17.93 22.79 -6.77
C LEU A 78 -17.51 22.64 -5.31
N LEU A 79 -17.62 21.44 -4.79
CA LEU A 79 -17.28 21.06 -3.43
C LEU A 79 -16.03 20.19 -3.46
N THR A 80 -14.94 20.65 -2.87
CA THR A 80 -13.64 19.96 -2.95
C THR A 80 -13.07 19.64 -1.57
N ALA A 81 -12.33 18.57 -1.46
CA ALA A 81 -11.49 18.26 -0.32
C ALA A 81 -10.36 17.30 -0.67
N THR A 82 -9.23 17.50 0.00
CA THR A 82 -8.08 16.60 -0.03
C THR A 82 -7.66 16.28 1.39
N THR A 83 -7.52 14.99 1.73
CA THR A 83 -7.10 14.58 3.07
C THR A 83 -6.25 13.32 3.04
N ALA A 84 -5.28 13.23 3.97
CA ALA A 84 -4.53 12.01 4.18
C ALA A 84 -5.38 10.95 4.90
N LEU A 85 -5.28 9.70 4.45
CA LEU A 85 -5.86 8.54 5.09
C LEU A 85 -4.77 7.80 5.88
N ARG A 86 -5.09 7.38 7.09
CA ARG A 86 -4.23 6.54 7.94
C ARG A 86 -5.01 5.33 8.42
N PHE A 87 -4.33 4.23 8.61
CA PHE A 87 -4.93 3.06 9.24
C PHE A 87 -4.91 3.24 10.76
N ALA A 88 -6.10 3.27 11.36
CA ALA A 88 -6.23 3.20 12.81
C ALA A 88 -6.23 1.73 13.23
N GLY A 89 -5.12 1.24 13.77
CA GLY A 89 -5.03 -0.06 14.41
C GLY A 89 -5.98 -0.16 15.60
N THR A 90 -6.22 -1.37 16.10
CA THR A 90 -7.06 -1.61 17.28
C THR A 90 -6.55 -0.91 18.56
N ALA A 91 -5.27 -0.55 18.63
CA ALA A 91 -4.69 0.20 19.75
C ALA A 91 -4.95 1.72 19.71
N GLY A 92 -5.19 2.30 18.51
CA GLY A 92 -5.45 3.74 18.37
C GLY A 92 -6.91 4.16 18.61
N ALA A 93 -7.79 3.22 18.96
CA ALA A 93 -9.21 3.52 19.22
C ALA A 93 -9.45 4.20 20.59
N ALA A 94 -8.45 4.19 21.48
CA ALA A 94 -8.56 4.77 22.82
C ALA A 94 -8.14 6.26 22.89
N GLU A 95 -7.27 6.73 21.97
CA GLU A 95 -6.74 8.10 22.06
C GLU A 95 -7.55 9.16 21.32
N THR A 96 -8.49 8.77 20.44
CA THR A 96 -9.32 9.74 19.68
C THR A 96 -10.69 10.02 20.30
N ALA A 97 -10.99 9.47 21.47
CA ALA A 97 -12.21 9.78 22.22
C ALA A 97 -12.13 11.09 23.04
N GLY A 98 -10.98 11.76 23.05
CA GLY A 98 -10.70 12.95 23.86
C GLY A 98 -10.68 14.30 23.11
N ALA A 99 -11.00 14.36 21.83
CA ALA A 99 -11.08 15.63 21.11
C ALA A 99 -12.54 16.05 20.91
N THR A 100 -13.22 16.32 22.03
CA THR A 100 -14.50 17.05 22.03
C THR A 100 -14.21 18.45 22.54
N GLU A 101 -14.58 19.44 21.74
CA GLU A 101 -14.87 20.83 22.08
C GLU A 101 -13.79 21.69 22.78
N THR A 102 -13.28 22.66 22.02
CA THR A 102 -13.33 24.03 22.51
C THR A 102 -13.49 24.96 21.29
N ALA A 103 -14.64 25.60 21.24
CA ALA A 103 -14.94 26.70 20.33
C ALA A 103 -14.13 27.95 20.74
N GLY A 104 -13.64 28.69 19.76
CA GLY A 104 -13.29 30.09 19.92
C GLY A 104 -11.81 30.41 19.76
N SER A 105 -11.45 30.80 18.54
CA SER A 105 -10.65 32.00 18.29
C SER A 105 -10.46 32.19 16.78
N THR A 106 -10.98 33.28 16.31
CA THR A 106 -10.76 33.92 15.01
C THR A 106 -9.27 34.21 14.84
N GLU A 107 -8.64 33.61 13.84
CA GLU A 107 -7.41 34.17 13.28
C GLU A 107 -7.33 33.93 11.77
N THR A 108 -6.97 34.98 11.10
CA THR A 108 -7.02 35.32 9.69
C THR A 108 -6.03 34.48 8.85
N ALA A 109 -6.48 34.09 7.69
CA ALA A 109 -5.83 33.71 6.45
C ALA A 109 -4.29 33.71 6.38
N GLY A 110 -3.76 32.53 6.16
CA GLY A 110 -2.42 32.30 5.63
C GLY A 110 -2.41 30.91 4.96
N SER A 111 -2.63 30.89 3.64
CA SER A 111 -2.61 29.68 2.81
C SER A 111 -1.21 29.07 2.81
N THR A 112 -1.01 28.07 3.65
CA THR A 112 0.01 27.03 3.45
C THR A 112 -0.68 25.72 3.68
N ALA A 113 -0.70 24.86 2.66
CA ALA A 113 -1.26 23.52 2.69
C ALA A 113 -0.49 22.64 3.69
N GLY A 114 -0.72 22.88 4.97
CA GLY A 114 -0.30 22.05 6.07
C GLY A 114 -1.17 20.80 6.08
N ALA A 115 -0.55 19.64 5.88
CA ALA A 115 -1.18 18.35 6.03
C ALA A 115 -1.70 18.20 7.47
N GLY A 116 -2.96 18.57 7.70
CA GLY A 116 -3.67 18.33 8.95
C GLY A 116 -3.61 16.85 9.36
N PRO A 117 -3.90 16.51 10.61
CA PRO A 117 -3.90 15.13 11.07
C PRO A 117 -4.85 14.32 10.18
N GLY A 118 -4.30 13.36 9.43
CA GLY A 118 -5.06 12.55 8.47
C GLY A 118 -6.15 11.72 9.15
N LEU A 119 -7.18 11.33 8.39
CA LEU A 119 -8.30 10.53 8.89
C LEU A 119 -7.83 9.11 9.27
N GLY A 120 -7.95 8.76 10.53
CA GLY A 120 -7.63 7.44 11.07
C GLY A 120 -8.78 6.45 10.90
N LEU A 121 -8.74 5.59 9.87
CA LEU A 121 -9.81 4.67 9.54
C LEU A 121 -9.46 3.23 9.91
N SER A 122 -10.34 2.54 10.65
CA SER A 122 -10.22 1.11 10.93
C SER A 122 -10.62 0.25 9.73
N ALA A 123 -10.16 -1.01 9.69
CA ALA A 123 -10.48 -1.94 8.61
C ALA A 123 -11.99 -2.14 8.45
N GLY A 124 -12.47 -2.17 7.21
CA GLY A 124 -13.88 -2.40 6.88
C GLY A 124 -14.36 -1.55 5.70
N LEU A 125 -15.69 -1.44 5.58
CA LEU A 125 -16.37 -0.69 4.52
C LEU A 125 -16.94 0.59 5.10
N TRP A 126 -16.51 1.73 4.62
CA TRP A 126 -16.93 3.07 5.02
C TRP A 126 -17.83 3.65 3.95
N ARG A 127 -19.09 3.96 4.30
CA ARG A 127 -20.03 4.62 3.40
C ARG A 127 -19.59 6.06 3.20
N VAL A 128 -19.67 6.54 1.97
CA VAL A 128 -19.32 7.92 1.59
C VAL A 128 -20.60 8.68 1.32
N ALA A 129 -20.79 9.79 2.00
CA ALA A 129 -21.93 10.70 1.81
C ALA A 129 -21.47 12.15 1.92
N THR A 130 -22.17 13.04 1.25
CA THR A 130 -22.01 14.48 1.40
C THR A 130 -23.19 15.01 2.23
N VAL A 131 -22.91 15.91 3.16
CA VAL A 131 -23.92 16.66 3.90
C VAL A 131 -23.80 18.12 3.52
N LEU A 132 -24.88 18.66 3.00
CA LEU A 132 -25.01 20.06 2.61
C LEU A 132 -25.81 20.77 3.68
N THR A 133 -25.35 21.92 4.14
CA THR A 133 -26.02 22.77 5.11
C THR A 133 -26.50 24.04 4.39
N ALA A 134 -27.80 24.27 4.40
CA ALA A 134 -28.41 25.49 3.87
C ALA A 134 -28.13 26.69 4.78
N PRO A 135 -28.30 27.96 4.32
CA PRO A 135 -28.16 29.17 5.15
C PRO A 135 -29.02 29.17 6.40
N GLY A 136 -30.19 28.50 6.35
CA GLY A 136 -31.07 28.29 7.48
C GLY A 136 -30.69 27.19 8.44
N GLY A 137 -29.52 26.54 8.26
CA GLY A 137 -29.02 25.45 9.12
C GLY A 137 -29.62 24.08 8.82
N GLN A 138 -30.54 23.96 7.86
CA GLN A 138 -31.09 22.66 7.46
C GLN A 138 -30.03 21.81 6.77
N GLU A 139 -29.86 20.56 7.20
CA GLU A 139 -28.92 19.63 6.66
C GLU A 139 -29.61 18.62 5.71
N THR A 140 -29.00 18.45 4.53
CA THR A 140 -29.40 17.44 3.55
C THR A 140 -28.27 16.46 3.33
N ARG A 141 -28.48 15.18 3.66
CA ARG A 141 -27.50 14.11 3.48
C ARG A 141 -27.75 13.35 2.19
N THR A 142 -26.77 13.35 1.30
CA THR A 142 -26.85 12.70 -0.02
C THR A 142 -25.67 11.75 -0.23
N GLY A 143 -25.94 10.55 -0.77
CA GLY A 143 -24.88 9.60 -1.11
C GLY A 143 -24.05 10.11 -2.30
N VAL A 144 -22.78 9.73 -2.33
CA VAL A 144 -21.89 10.00 -3.48
C VAL A 144 -21.92 8.80 -4.41
N ALA A 145 -22.15 9.02 -5.70
CA ALA A 145 -22.11 7.95 -6.70
C ALA A 145 -20.68 7.41 -6.88
N ALA A 146 -20.55 6.13 -7.11
CA ALA A 146 -19.23 5.55 -7.41
C ALA A 146 -18.77 5.94 -8.82
N VAL A 147 -17.51 6.37 -8.94
CA VAL A 147 -16.85 6.54 -10.23
C VAL A 147 -16.24 5.22 -10.66
N ALA A 148 -16.44 4.86 -11.93
CA ALA A 148 -15.73 3.73 -12.50
C ALA A 148 -14.23 4.08 -12.60
N LEU A 149 -13.38 3.30 -11.92
CA LEU A 149 -11.95 3.44 -12.13
C LEU A 149 -11.61 2.98 -13.56
N PRO A 150 -10.82 3.75 -14.30
CA PRO A 150 -10.41 3.34 -15.63
C PRO A 150 -9.67 2.00 -15.55
N ALA A 151 -10.11 1.03 -16.34
CA ALA A 151 -9.40 -0.21 -16.54
C ALA A 151 -8.20 0.10 -17.44
N GLY A 152 -7.04 0.32 -16.84
CA GLY A 152 -5.80 0.51 -17.60
C GLY A 152 -5.01 -0.80 -17.66
N ASP A 153 -4.50 -1.16 -18.83
CA ASP A 153 -3.57 -2.29 -19.03
C ASP A 153 -2.11 -1.90 -18.82
N GLY A 154 -1.87 -0.67 -18.38
CA GLY A 154 -0.54 -0.13 -18.10
C GLY A 154 0.23 -0.85 -17.00
N PRO A 155 1.53 -0.56 -16.87
CA PRO A 155 2.40 -1.17 -15.86
C PRO A 155 2.03 -0.76 -14.43
N VAL A 156 1.22 0.28 -14.27
CA VAL A 156 0.81 0.86 -13.01
C VAL A 156 -0.64 0.48 -12.68
N ALA A 157 -0.90 0.10 -11.45
CA ALA A 157 -2.26 -0.14 -10.96
C ALA A 157 -2.92 1.19 -10.55
N PRO A 158 -4.22 1.38 -10.84
CA PRO A 158 -4.94 2.58 -10.41
C PRO A 158 -5.10 2.69 -8.89
N VAL A 159 -4.81 1.62 -8.18
CA VAL A 159 -4.88 1.55 -6.72
C VAL A 159 -3.62 0.91 -6.19
N SER A 160 -2.90 1.61 -5.33
CA SER A 160 -1.73 1.12 -4.60
C SER A 160 -2.02 0.96 -3.11
N PRO A 161 -1.26 0.10 -2.39
CA PRO A 161 -1.22 0.17 -0.94
C PRO A 161 -0.60 1.49 -0.47
N ASP A 162 -0.86 1.87 0.77
CA ASP A 162 -0.11 2.94 1.42
C ASP A 162 1.39 2.54 1.47
N PRO A 163 2.29 3.31 0.85
CA PRO A 163 3.71 2.95 0.78
C PRO A 163 4.40 3.02 2.13
N VAL A 164 3.83 3.69 3.12
CA VAL A 164 4.39 3.84 4.47
C VAL A 164 3.83 2.78 5.41
N GLY A 165 2.52 2.80 5.63
CA GLY A 165 1.85 1.96 6.61
C GLY A 165 1.42 0.60 6.07
N GLY A 166 1.41 0.38 4.76
CA GLY A 166 1.00 -0.88 4.14
C GLY A 166 -0.51 -1.14 4.14
N ALA A 167 -1.32 -0.20 4.61
CA ALA A 167 -2.77 -0.30 4.54
C ALA A 167 -3.28 -0.15 3.10
N HIS A 168 -4.47 -0.69 2.83
CA HIS A 168 -5.11 -0.52 1.53
C HIS A 168 -6.39 0.28 1.68
N PHE A 169 -6.47 1.40 0.98
CA PHE A 169 -7.65 2.24 0.85
C PHE A 169 -8.15 2.16 -0.59
N ARG A 170 -9.34 1.62 -0.80
CA ARG A 170 -9.88 1.42 -2.14
C ARG A 170 -11.32 1.88 -2.22
N LEU A 171 -11.63 2.78 -3.14
CA LEU A 171 -12.99 3.11 -3.49
C LEU A 171 -13.62 1.96 -4.28
N MET A 172 -14.85 1.65 -3.93
CA MET A 172 -15.65 0.59 -4.52
C MET A 172 -17.05 1.09 -4.77
N ARG A 173 -17.77 0.42 -5.67
CA ARG A 173 -19.19 0.62 -5.89
C ARG A 173 -19.99 -0.33 -5.00
N SER A 174 -20.95 0.19 -4.25
CA SER A 174 -21.96 -0.62 -3.56
C SER A 174 -22.97 -1.21 -4.56
N VAL A 175 -23.80 -2.13 -4.09
CA VAL A 175 -24.89 -2.71 -4.90
C VAL A 175 -25.85 -1.62 -5.37
N ASP A 176 -26.07 -0.61 -4.53
CA ASP A 176 -26.97 0.52 -4.82
C ASP A 176 -26.29 1.63 -5.67
N GLY A 177 -25.06 1.42 -6.14
CA GLY A 177 -24.33 2.36 -6.99
C GLY A 177 -23.56 3.46 -6.26
N PHE A 178 -23.58 3.50 -4.93
CA PHE A 178 -22.86 4.50 -4.15
C PHE A 178 -21.40 4.15 -3.94
N ALA A 179 -20.59 5.18 -3.72
CA ALA A 179 -19.18 5.03 -3.35
C ALA A 179 -19.04 4.48 -1.92
N VAL A 180 -18.16 3.54 -1.76
CA VAL A 180 -17.75 2.96 -0.48
C VAL A 180 -16.23 2.90 -0.44
N LEU A 181 -15.62 3.40 0.62
CA LEU A 181 -14.19 3.28 0.87
C LEU A 181 -13.93 1.98 1.65
N LYS A 182 -13.29 1.01 0.99
CA LYS A 182 -12.82 -0.23 1.62
C LYS A 182 -11.43 -0.01 2.21
N VAL A 183 -11.31 -0.23 3.51
CA VAL A 183 -10.04 -0.17 4.25
C VAL A 183 -9.63 -1.58 4.63
N ARG A 184 -8.40 -1.96 4.30
CA ARG A 184 -7.78 -3.20 4.75
C ARG A 184 -6.58 -2.89 5.63
N ALA A 185 -6.44 -3.62 6.72
CA ALA A 185 -5.27 -3.54 7.58
C ALA A 185 -3.98 -3.89 6.81
N PRO A 186 -2.84 -3.34 7.24
CA PRO A 186 -1.53 -3.77 6.76
C PRO A 186 -1.35 -5.28 6.95
N ALA A 187 -0.74 -5.92 5.97
CA ALA A 187 -0.33 -7.31 6.11
C ALA A 187 1.07 -7.38 6.75
N HIS A 188 1.29 -8.41 7.59
CA HIS A 188 2.63 -8.71 8.07
C HIS A 188 3.53 -9.14 6.92
N GLN A 189 4.52 -8.31 6.58
CA GLN A 189 5.41 -8.53 5.42
C GLN A 189 6.75 -7.82 5.60
N ALA A 190 7.78 -8.36 4.93
CA ALA A 190 9.07 -7.72 4.80
C ALA A 190 9.10 -6.93 3.48
N GLU A 191 9.10 -5.60 3.58
CA GLU A 191 9.17 -4.70 2.43
C GLU A 191 10.61 -4.34 2.13
N LEU A 192 11.01 -4.47 0.86
CA LEU A 192 12.34 -4.19 0.38
C LEU A 192 12.46 -2.70 0.04
N ASP A 193 13.41 -2.01 0.67
CA ASP A 193 13.75 -0.64 0.30
C ASP A 193 14.83 -0.61 -0.79
N THR A 194 15.97 -1.29 -0.55
CA THR A 194 17.07 -1.37 -1.49
C THR A 194 17.78 -2.71 -1.42
N PHE A 195 18.45 -3.08 -2.51
CA PHE A 195 19.44 -4.13 -2.52
C PHE A 195 20.59 -3.75 -3.44
N ALA A 196 21.80 -4.21 -3.11
CA ALA A 196 22.99 -3.97 -3.89
C ALA A 196 23.81 -5.25 -4.01
N LEU A 197 24.14 -5.64 -5.25
CA LEU A 197 25.04 -6.73 -5.52
C LEU A 197 26.48 -6.21 -5.46
N ARG A 198 27.24 -6.67 -4.47
CA ARG A 198 28.67 -6.41 -4.27
C ARG A 198 29.48 -7.56 -4.86
N TRP A 199 30.81 -7.46 -4.77
CA TRP A 199 31.71 -8.48 -5.32
C TRP A 199 31.68 -9.81 -4.55
N ASP A 200 31.39 -9.81 -3.24
CA ASP A 200 31.40 -10.96 -2.34
C ASP A 200 30.03 -11.27 -1.71
N ARG A 201 29.08 -10.30 -1.77
CA ARG A 201 27.84 -10.36 -1.02
C ARG A 201 26.70 -9.60 -1.69
N ILE A 202 25.49 -9.81 -1.17
CA ILE A 202 24.31 -9.02 -1.47
C ILE A 202 23.91 -8.27 -0.22
N THR A 203 24.00 -6.94 -0.24
CA THR A 203 23.48 -6.07 0.81
C THR A 203 21.99 -5.87 0.58
N VAL A 204 21.17 -6.13 1.60
CA VAL A 204 19.72 -5.98 1.56
C VAL A 204 19.29 -5.05 2.67
N ARG A 205 18.43 -4.08 2.35
CA ARG A 205 17.80 -3.17 3.32
C ARG A 205 16.31 -3.14 3.09
N GLY A 206 15.56 -3.08 4.18
CA GLY A 206 14.11 -3.05 4.14
C GLY A 206 13.52 -2.80 5.50
N ARG A 207 12.22 -3.02 5.61
CA ARG A 207 11.49 -2.87 6.88
C ARG A 207 10.42 -3.92 7.02
N VAL A 208 10.04 -4.25 8.26
CA VAL A 208 8.90 -5.13 8.54
C VAL A 208 7.65 -4.28 8.78
N VAL A 209 6.65 -4.47 7.94
CA VAL A 209 5.34 -3.82 8.07
C VAL A 209 4.42 -4.70 8.91
N ALA A 210 3.65 -4.09 9.82
CA ALA A 210 2.75 -4.77 10.74
C ALA A 210 3.46 -5.93 11.48
N ARG A 211 4.58 -5.62 12.09
CA ARG A 211 5.42 -6.58 12.83
C ARG A 211 4.63 -7.29 13.93
N GLN A 212 4.73 -8.62 13.97
CA GLN A 212 3.98 -9.48 14.90
C GLN A 212 4.84 -10.08 16.02
N ALA A 213 6.16 -9.91 15.95
CA ALA A 213 7.08 -10.47 16.93
C ALA A 213 8.24 -9.50 17.23
N PRO A 214 8.95 -9.68 18.35
CA PRO A 214 10.18 -8.95 18.63
C PRO A 214 11.24 -9.14 17.53
N THR A 215 12.12 -8.15 17.34
CA THR A 215 13.18 -8.19 16.32
C THR A 215 14.10 -9.42 16.47
N ALA A 216 14.41 -9.82 17.69
CA ALA A 216 15.22 -11.00 17.97
C ALA A 216 14.63 -12.33 17.49
N ALA A 217 13.33 -12.38 17.16
CA ALA A 217 12.68 -13.57 16.61
C ALA A 217 12.93 -13.79 15.12
N TYR A 218 13.57 -12.83 14.43
CA TYR A 218 13.82 -12.91 13.00
C TYR A 218 15.27 -13.23 12.70
N THR A 219 15.49 -13.99 11.63
CA THR A 219 16.80 -14.29 11.05
C THR A 219 16.79 -14.04 9.56
N ALA A 220 17.81 -13.40 9.01
CA ALA A 220 17.94 -13.23 7.57
C ALA A 220 18.51 -14.50 6.94
N GLN A 221 17.92 -14.95 5.83
CA GLN A 221 18.41 -16.10 5.09
C GLN A 221 18.06 -16.08 3.61
N ALA A 222 18.91 -16.75 2.82
CA ALA A 222 18.59 -17.19 1.48
C ALA A 222 18.21 -18.67 1.51
N VAL A 223 17.12 -19.06 0.85
CA VAL A 223 16.66 -20.44 0.76
C VAL A 223 16.69 -20.89 -0.68
N ARG A 224 17.43 -21.96 -0.97
CA ARG A 224 17.54 -22.54 -2.31
C ARG A 224 16.27 -23.25 -2.70
N ARG A 225 15.72 -22.89 -3.84
CA ARG A 225 14.54 -23.58 -4.39
C ARG A 225 14.88 -25.01 -4.76
N GLY A 226 14.00 -25.93 -4.40
CA GLY A 226 14.11 -27.36 -4.68
C GLY A 226 14.84 -28.17 -3.61
N SER A 227 15.99 -27.71 -3.08
CA SER A 227 16.72 -28.44 -2.04
C SER A 227 16.44 -27.99 -0.62
N GLY A 228 15.94 -26.76 -0.45
CA GLY A 228 15.75 -26.17 0.89
C GLY A 228 17.04 -25.78 1.60
N ALA A 229 18.23 -25.90 0.95
CA ALA A 229 19.50 -25.44 1.52
C ALA A 229 19.40 -23.96 1.89
N THR A 230 20.04 -23.56 3.00
CA THR A 230 19.92 -22.21 3.56
C THR A 230 21.30 -21.59 3.77
N VAL A 231 21.41 -20.30 3.43
CA VAL A 231 22.52 -19.44 3.81
C VAL A 231 21.96 -18.38 4.76
N ARG A 232 22.49 -18.28 5.97
CA ARG A 232 22.06 -17.32 6.99
C ARG A 232 23.01 -16.13 7.04
N ALA A 233 22.47 -14.99 7.45
CA ALA A 233 23.23 -13.76 7.65
C ALA A 233 22.85 -13.10 8.98
N PRO A 234 23.77 -12.39 9.64
CA PRO A 234 23.49 -11.51 10.74
C PRO A 234 22.47 -10.45 10.29
N LEU A 235 21.53 -10.09 11.20
CA LEU A 235 20.47 -9.15 10.92
C LEU A 235 20.59 -7.97 11.86
N GLU A 236 20.75 -6.78 11.30
CA GLU A 236 20.81 -5.52 12.02
C GLU A 236 19.43 -4.85 11.98
N TRP A 237 19.04 -4.20 13.08
CA TRP A 237 17.76 -3.54 13.23
C TRP A 237 17.90 -2.08 13.63
N ASP A 238 17.06 -1.22 13.04
CA ASP A 238 16.81 0.13 13.46
C ASP A 238 15.28 0.35 13.48
N GLY A 239 14.66 0.23 14.64
CA GLY A 239 13.20 0.20 14.78
C GLY A 239 12.56 -0.96 14.03
N ASP A 240 11.79 -0.66 12.99
CA ASP A 240 11.20 -1.64 12.05
C ASP A 240 12.06 -1.87 10.80
N ALA A 241 13.10 -1.06 10.59
CA ALA A 241 14.03 -1.22 9.50
C ALA A 241 15.06 -2.32 9.80
N PHE A 242 15.46 -3.03 8.76
CA PHE A 242 16.49 -4.07 8.85
C PHE A 242 17.53 -3.92 7.75
N ALA A 243 18.74 -4.39 8.05
CA ALA A 243 19.83 -4.53 7.08
C ALA A 243 20.57 -5.85 7.31
N PHE A 244 21.10 -6.44 6.25
CA PHE A 244 21.97 -7.60 6.31
C PHE A 244 22.76 -7.78 5.03
N ASP A 245 23.88 -8.52 5.15
CA ASP A 245 24.74 -8.91 4.05
C ASP A 245 24.73 -10.44 3.88
N LEU A 246 24.28 -10.93 2.73
CA LEU A 246 24.28 -12.36 2.37
C LEU A 246 25.57 -12.69 1.60
N PRO A 247 26.44 -13.58 2.13
CA PRO A 247 27.65 -13.98 1.44
C PRO A 247 27.35 -14.83 0.20
N LEU A 248 27.94 -14.48 -0.94
CA LEU A 248 27.73 -15.20 -2.21
C LEU A 248 28.41 -16.56 -2.23
N ALA A 249 29.55 -16.72 -1.53
CA ALA A 249 30.26 -17.99 -1.46
C ALA A 249 29.37 -19.14 -0.97
N GLY A 250 28.49 -18.87 0.02
CA GLY A 250 27.52 -19.85 0.52
C GLY A 250 26.39 -20.22 -0.47
N MET A 251 26.22 -19.46 -1.55
CA MET A 251 25.15 -19.65 -2.54
C MET A 251 25.63 -20.42 -3.79
N VAL A 252 26.92 -20.75 -3.86
CA VAL A 252 27.48 -21.52 -4.95
C VAL A 252 27.03 -22.98 -4.85
N SER A 253 26.62 -23.57 -5.94
CA SER A 253 26.18 -24.96 -6.00
C SER A 253 26.59 -25.65 -7.29
N GLY A 254 27.89 -25.51 -7.66
CA GLY A 254 28.45 -26.06 -8.88
C GLY A 254 27.91 -25.39 -10.15
N ARG A 255 28.03 -26.06 -11.28
CA ARG A 255 27.72 -25.52 -12.64
C ARG A 255 26.19 -25.37 -12.92
N LYS A 256 25.33 -26.00 -12.11
CA LYS A 256 23.86 -25.89 -12.32
C LYS A 256 23.35 -24.58 -11.75
N ALA A 257 22.48 -23.92 -12.53
CA ALA A 257 21.79 -22.73 -12.07
C ALA A 257 21.02 -23.02 -10.79
N SER A 258 21.28 -22.25 -9.74
CA SER A 258 20.54 -22.28 -8.49
C SER A 258 19.73 -21.01 -8.34
N ARG A 259 18.54 -21.15 -7.77
CA ARG A 259 17.66 -20.01 -7.47
C ARG A 259 17.40 -19.95 -5.97
N TRP A 260 17.54 -18.77 -5.41
CA TRP A 260 17.43 -18.53 -3.98
C TRP A 260 16.36 -17.49 -3.70
N ASP A 261 15.46 -17.79 -2.77
CA ASP A 261 14.49 -16.84 -2.24
C ASP A 261 15.07 -16.16 -0.99
N ILE A 262 15.04 -14.83 -0.97
CA ILE A 262 15.56 -14.05 0.15
C ILE A 262 14.41 -13.75 1.10
N GLN A 263 14.59 -14.07 2.38
CA GLN A 263 13.51 -13.95 3.37
C GLN A 263 14.02 -13.68 4.79
N LEU A 264 13.14 -13.13 5.61
CA LEU A 264 13.26 -13.13 7.05
C LEU A 264 12.54 -14.38 7.59
N GLN A 265 13.23 -15.21 8.35
CA GLN A 265 12.65 -16.38 9.01
C GLN A 265 12.19 -16.00 10.40
N GLN A 266 10.94 -16.31 10.75
CA GLN A 266 10.35 -16.17 12.07
C GLN A 266 9.75 -17.52 12.48
N GLY A 267 10.41 -18.23 13.38
CA GLY A 267 10.01 -19.59 13.72
C GLY A 267 9.93 -20.48 12.47
N ARG A 268 8.73 -21.01 12.16
CA ARG A 268 8.49 -21.82 10.95
C ARG A 268 8.03 -21.01 9.73
N THR A 269 7.80 -19.70 9.88
CA THR A 269 7.26 -18.83 8.81
C THR A 269 8.38 -18.06 8.15
N GLY A 270 8.52 -18.19 6.83
CA GLY A 270 9.42 -17.38 6.01
C GLY A 270 8.70 -16.17 5.40
N LEU A 271 9.10 -14.95 5.77
CA LEU A 271 8.63 -13.72 5.16
C LEU A 271 9.54 -13.37 3.98
N LYS A 272 9.10 -13.67 2.76
CA LYS A 272 9.84 -13.27 1.56
C LYS A 272 9.97 -11.76 1.51
N ILE A 273 11.20 -11.28 1.42
CA ILE A 273 11.51 -9.86 1.26
C ILE A 273 11.14 -9.46 -0.16
N GLY A 274 10.47 -8.31 -0.34
CA GLY A 274 10.11 -7.88 -1.68
C GLY A 274 9.48 -6.50 -1.72
N ARG A 275 9.32 -5.96 -2.92
CA ARG A 275 8.62 -4.69 -3.19
C ARG A 275 7.15 -4.96 -3.47
N ARG A 276 6.28 -4.78 -2.47
CA ARG A 276 4.84 -5.01 -2.56
C ARG A 276 4.02 -3.75 -2.33
N LEU A 277 4.57 -2.77 -1.60
CA LEU A 277 3.93 -1.48 -1.32
C LEU A 277 4.17 -0.50 -2.47
N THR A 278 3.75 -0.90 -3.66
CA THR A 278 3.90 -0.13 -4.91
C THR A 278 2.67 -0.32 -5.78
N ASP A 279 2.43 0.63 -6.65
CA ASP A 279 1.41 0.59 -7.70
C ASP A 279 1.82 -0.26 -8.92
N LEU A 280 3.08 -0.72 -9.01
CA LEU A 280 3.57 -1.51 -10.14
C LEU A 280 2.87 -2.87 -10.23
N ARG A 281 2.25 -3.18 -11.38
CA ARG A 281 1.63 -4.49 -11.69
C ARG A 281 2.67 -5.53 -12.08
N ARG A 282 3.59 -5.15 -12.98
CA ARG A 282 4.63 -6.04 -13.56
C ARG A 282 6.00 -5.64 -13.04
N ARG A 283 6.24 -5.93 -11.76
CA ARG A 283 7.46 -5.52 -11.06
C ARG A 283 8.74 -6.04 -11.71
N ASP A 284 8.72 -7.27 -12.18
CA ASP A 284 9.80 -7.94 -12.91
C ASP A 284 10.15 -7.28 -14.25
N GLN A 285 9.20 -6.61 -14.87
CA GLN A 285 9.41 -5.90 -16.14
C GLN A 285 9.90 -4.46 -15.93
N VAL A 286 9.47 -3.81 -14.85
CA VAL A 286 9.81 -2.43 -14.53
C VAL A 286 11.13 -2.35 -13.75
N ILE A 287 11.30 -3.22 -12.75
CA ILE A 287 12.51 -3.27 -11.91
C ILE A 287 13.49 -4.24 -12.55
N ARG A 288 14.25 -3.75 -13.52
CA ARG A 288 15.27 -4.55 -14.20
C ARG A 288 16.62 -4.37 -13.53
N THR A 289 17.33 -5.47 -13.35
CA THR A 289 18.68 -5.51 -12.77
C THR A 289 19.60 -6.29 -13.70
N SER A 290 20.86 -5.90 -13.75
CA SER A 290 21.88 -6.62 -14.53
C SER A 290 22.43 -7.81 -13.74
N PHE A 291 22.83 -8.85 -14.42
CA PHE A 291 23.71 -9.87 -13.83
C PHE A 291 25.15 -9.33 -13.72
N ARG A 292 25.92 -9.93 -12.83
CA ARG A 292 27.37 -9.71 -12.71
C ARG A 292 28.10 -11.03 -12.76
N ILE A 293 29.32 -11.01 -13.28
CA ILE A 293 30.30 -12.10 -13.17
C ILE A 293 31.25 -11.68 -12.05
N ILE A 294 31.45 -12.56 -11.10
CA ILE A 294 32.22 -12.32 -9.89
C ILE A 294 33.22 -13.44 -9.76
N ALA A 295 34.49 -13.11 -9.50
CA ALA A 295 35.49 -14.07 -9.11
C ALA A 295 35.39 -14.34 -7.62
N LEU A 296 35.31 -15.61 -7.23
CA LEU A 296 35.35 -16.05 -5.85
C LEU A 296 36.82 -16.21 -5.38
N GLU A 297 37.00 -16.35 -4.06
CA GLU A 297 38.34 -16.50 -3.46
C GLU A 297 39.11 -17.72 -3.97
N ASP A 298 38.40 -18.78 -4.36
CA ASP A 298 38.97 -20.01 -4.96
C ASP A 298 39.30 -19.86 -6.46
N GLY A 299 39.15 -18.66 -7.02
CA GLY A 299 39.36 -18.36 -8.44
C GLY A 299 38.21 -18.75 -9.35
N SER A 300 37.17 -19.43 -8.84
CA SER A 300 36.00 -19.78 -9.66
C SER A 300 35.20 -18.55 -10.03
N LEU A 301 34.57 -18.57 -11.22
CA LEU A 301 33.70 -17.49 -11.70
C LEU A 301 32.23 -17.81 -11.43
N LEU A 302 31.53 -16.87 -10.84
CA LEU A 302 30.12 -16.97 -10.53
C LEU A 302 29.31 -15.89 -11.27
N ARG A 303 28.35 -16.30 -12.08
CA ARG A 303 27.36 -15.38 -12.64
C ARG A 303 26.21 -15.24 -11.65
N VAL A 304 26.00 -14.02 -11.15
CA VAL A 304 24.97 -13.70 -10.15
C VAL A 304 23.98 -12.70 -10.73
N HIS A 305 22.70 -12.97 -10.51
CA HIS A 305 21.61 -12.07 -10.86
C HIS A 305 20.63 -11.94 -9.69
N ALA A 306 20.64 -10.80 -9.01
CA ALA A 306 19.63 -10.46 -8.00
C ALA A 306 18.49 -9.70 -8.69
N TYR A 307 17.24 -10.14 -8.54
CA TYR A 307 16.10 -9.61 -9.29
C TYR A 307 14.81 -9.67 -8.48
N ILE A 308 13.84 -8.86 -8.90
CA ILE A 308 12.48 -8.89 -8.34
C ILE A 308 11.62 -9.80 -9.23
N THR A 309 10.94 -10.78 -8.60
CA THR A 309 10.01 -11.68 -9.29
C THR A 309 8.70 -10.97 -9.65
N SER A 310 7.88 -11.56 -10.51
CA SER A 310 6.53 -11.05 -10.84
C SER A 310 5.65 -10.88 -9.58
N ALA A 311 5.82 -11.76 -8.58
CA ALA A 311 5.15 -11.64 -7.27
C ALA A 311 5.75 -10.54 -6.37
N GLY A 312 6.78 -9.83 -6.83
CA GLY A 312 7.44 -8.75 -6.10
C GLY A 312 8.47 -9.21 -5.08
N ALA A 313 8.84 -10.49 -5.01
CA ALA A 313 9.84 -10.99 -4.07
C ALA A 313 11.26 -10.84 -4.64
N LEU A 314 12.23 -10.52 -3.78
CA LEU A 314 13.66 -10.56 -4.11
C LEU A 314 14.11 -11.99 -4.23
N ALA A 315 14.75 -12.31 -5.34
CA ALA A 315 15.37 -13.61 -5.61
C ALA A 315 16.77 -13.43 -6.23
N VAL A 316 17.58 -14.46 -6.06
CA VAL A 316 18.95 -14.49 -6.61
C VAL A 316 19.12 -15.76 -7.44
N SER A 317 19.68 -15.61 -8.62
CA SER A 317 20.13 -16.73 -9.47
C SER A 317 21.65 -16.75 -9.49
N CYS A 318 22.22 -17.89 -9.15
CA CYS A 318 23.65 -18.13 -9.18
C CYS A 318 23.97 -19.28 -10.15
N VAL A 319 25.00 -19.10 -11.00
CA VAL A 319 25.49 -20.09 -11.96
C VAL A 319 27.02 -20.06 -11.92
N GLY A 320 27.63 -21.17 -11.51
CA GLY A 320 29.09 -21.33 -11.66
C GLY A 320 29.46 -21.35 -13.14
N LEU A 321 30.38 -20.54 -13.52
CA LEU A 321 30.98 -20.57 -14.86
C LEU A 321 32.16 -21.54 -14.85
N GLU A 322 32.43 -22.16 -15.99
CA GLU A 322 33.67 -22.94 -16.14
C GLU A 322 34.87 -22.00 -16.02
N ASP A 323 35.92 -22.47 -15.37
CA ASP A 323 37.21 -21.80 -15.48
C ASP A 323 37.55 -21.66 -16.96
N ALA A 324 38.03 -20.49 -17.38
CA ALA A 324 38.60 -20.38 -18.69
C ALA A 324 39.64 -21.51 -18.82
N PRO A 325 39.65 -22.31 -19.91
CA PRO A 325 40.59 -23.40 -20.01
C PRO A 325 41.97 -22.83 -19.74
N GLY A 326 42.57 -23.27 -18.60
CA GLY A 326 43.84 -22.79 -18.14
C GLY A 326 44.80 -22.90 -19.30
N GLY A 327 45.52 -21.82 -19.59
CA GLY A 327 46.51 -21.81 -20.62
C GLY A 327 47.41 -23.02 -20.44
N ALA A 328 47.46 -23.87 -21.46
CA ALA A 328 48.38 -24.97 -21.49
C ALA A 328 49.76 -24.40 -21.15
N GLU A 329 50.31 -24.78 -19.99
CA GLU A 329 51.73 -24.56 -19.73
C GLU A 329 52.49 -25.13 -20.91
N GLU A 330 52.93 -24.26 -21.76
CA GLU A 330 53.91 -24.53 -22.77
C GLU A 330 55.17 -24.92 -22.04
N ARG A 331 55.35 -26.24 -21.76
CA ARG A 331 56.64 -26.79 -21.34
C ARG A 331 57.55 -26.80 -22.56
N VAL A 332 58.46 -25.85 -22.57
CA VAL A 332 59.70 -25.91 -23.40
C VAL A 332 60.65 -26.90 -22.81
#